data_eee56e60521b7b8a78ab17f72502c257
#
_entry.id   eee56e60521b7b8a78ab17f72502c257
#
_cell.length_a   1.000
_cell.length_b   1.000
_cell.length_c   1.000
_cell.angle_alpha   90.00
_cell.angle_beta   90.00
_cell.angle_gamma   90.00
#
_symmetry.space_group_name_H-M   'P 1'
#
loop_
_entity.id
_entity.type
_entity.pdbx_description
1 polymer ?
#
loop_
_entity_poly.entity_id
_entity_poly.type
_entity_poly.pdbx_seq_one_letter_code
_entity_poly.pdbx_strand_id
1 'polypeptide(L)'
;KDAGAEIVLASPKGGQPPLDPKSNEPAFQTDLTRRFEADAAAQAQLASTVRLDSVSQADFDTVFYPGGHGPLWDLAEDKHSISLIESFLAAAKPVALVCHAPGVLRHVKTPDGRPLVEGKKVTGFTNSEEAAVELTDVVPFLIEDDFKAKGGIFLKGEDWAPYVVNDGLLITGQNPASSEPAATALIEKLADSTK
;
A
#
# COMPACT_ATOMS: atom_id res chain seq x y z
N LYS A 1 -13.01 2.22 8.20
CA LYS A 1 -13.97 1.96 9.28
C LYS A 1 -15.04 3.05 9.34
N ASP A 2 -14.68 4.33 9.36
CA ASP A 2 -15.62 5.46 9.46
C ASP A 2 -16.62 5.55 8.28
N ALA A 3 -16.21 5.10 7.11
CA ALA A 3 -17.07 4.98 5.93
C ALA A 3 -17.98 3.73 5.93
N GLY A 4 -18.01 2.97 7.04
CA GLY A 4 -18.84 1.77 7.16
C GLY A 4 -18.20 0.49 6.57
N ALA A 5 -16.93 0.55 6.12
CA ALA A 5 -16.25 -0.63 5.62
C ALA A 5 -15.95 -1.64 6.74
N GLU A 6 -16.19 -2.91 6.47
CA GLU A 6 -15.67 -4.02 7.27
C GLU A 6 -14.21 -4.26 6.89
N ILE A 7 -13.33 -4.36 7.90
CA ILE A 7 -11.89 -4.43 7.69
C ILE A 7 -11.35 -5.72 8.30
N VAL A 8 -10.59 -6.45 7.50
CA VAL A 8 -9.79 -7.60 7.95
C VAL A 8 -8.32 -7.23 7.81
N LEU A 9 -7.53 -7.37 8.87
CA LEU A 9 -6.10 -7.15 8.85
C LEU A 9 -5.39 -8.47 8.56
N ALA A 10 -4.52 -8.46 7.55
CA ALA A 10 -3.71 -9.59 7.16
C ALA A 10 -2.21 -9.24 7.23
N SER A 11 -1.38 -10.21 7.55
CA SER A 11 0.08 -10.09 7.48
C SER A 11 0.69 -11.38 6.93
N PRO A 12 1.93 -11.36 6.41
CA PRO A 12 2.54 -12.54 5.80
C PRO A 12 2.47 -13.80 6.67
N LYS A 13 2.70 -13.67 7.97
CA LYS A 13 2.75 -14.80 8.92
C LYS A 13 1.52 -14.91 9.82
N GLY A 14 0.61 -13.93 9.78
CA GLY A 14 -0.48 -13.81 10.74
C GLY A 14 0.01 -13.36 12.13
N GLY A 15 -0.93 -13.17 13.06
CA GLY A 15 -0.62 -12.68 14.41
C GLY A 15 -0.21 -11.21 14.42
N GLN A 16 0.56 -10.82 15.45
CA GLN A 16 1.04 -9.44 15.58
C GLN A 16 2.18 -9.17 14.57
N PRO A 17 1.99 -8.31 13.56
CA PRO A 17 3.08 -7.89 12.70
C PRO A 17 4.06 -6.97 13.45
N PRO A 18 5.34 -6.94 13.08
CA PRO A 18 6.26 -5.95 13.62
C PRO A 18 5.84 -4.55 13.18
N LEU A 19 6.00 -3.58 14.06
CA LEU A 19 5.77 -2.15 13.79
C LEU A 19 7.12 -1.45 13.71
N ASP A 20 7.25 -0.51 12.77
CA ASP A 20 8.44 0.34 12.70
C ASP A 20 8.48 1.22 13.96
N PRO A 21 9.55 1.18 14.76
CA PRO A 21 9.69 2.00 15.96
C PRO A 21 9.52 3.51 15.70
N LYS A 22 9.93 3.99 14.52
CA LYS A 22 9.77 5.40 14.13
C LYS A 22 8.31 5.80 13.99
N SER A 23 7.41 4.88 13.64
CA SER A 23 5.98 5.19 13.51
C SER A 23 5.33 5.65 14.81
N ASN A 24 5.92 5.31 15.95
CA ASN A 24 5.46 5.72 17.29
C ASN A 24 6.09 7.05 17.78
N GLU A 25 7.02 7.63 17.03
CA GLU A 25 7.60 8.92 17.39
C GLU A 25 6.56 10.05 17.24
N PRO A 26 6.55 11.06 18.15
CA PRO A 26 5.56 12.12 18.12
C PRO A 26 5.46 12.88 16.80
N ALA A 27 6.56 12.97 16.04
CA ALA A 27 6.61 13.65 14.76
C ALA A 27 5.79 12.94 13.67
N PHE A 28 5.55 11.63 13.83
CA PHE A 28 4.79 10.81 12.86
C PHE A 28 3.36 10.50 13.31
N GLN A 29 2.99 10.94 14.52
CA GLN A 29 1.66 10.74 15.06
C GLN A 29 0.66 11.76 14.53
N THR A 30 -0.51 11.27 14.11
CA THR A 30 -1.67 12.06 13.72
C THR A 30 -2.84 11.80 14.68
N ASP A 31 -3.91 12.57 14.57
CA ASP A 31 -5.14 12.30 15.35
C ASP A 31 -5.73 10.93 15.00
N LEU A 32 -5.61 10.50 13.75
CA LEU A 32 -6.09 9.18 13.29
C LEU A 32 -5.25 8.03 13.87
N THR A 33 -3.92 8.17 13.91
CA THR A 33 -3.05 7.13 14.50
C THR A 33 -3.27 7.03 16.01
N ARG A 34 -3.39 8.16 16.72
CA ARG A 34 -3.73 8.18 18.15
C ARG A 34 -5.10 7.55 18.43
N ARG A 35 -6.09 7.81 17.56
CA ARG A 35 -7.40 7.18 17.67
C ARG A 35 -7.34 5.67 17.43
N PHE A 36 -6.54 5.23 16.48
CA PHE A 36 -6.30 3.81 16.23
C PHE A 36 -5.63 3.12 17.41
N GLU A 37 -4.62 3.74 18.03
CA GLU A 37 -3.94 3.23 19.22
C GLU A 37 -4.89 3.13 20.42
N ALA A 38 -5.84 4.05 20.57
CA ALA A 38 -6.83 4.04 21.62
C ALA A 38 -8.02 3.09 21.38
N ASP A 39 -8.20 2.56 20.16
CA ASP A 39 -9.29 1.64 19.80
C ASP A 39 -8.88 0.20 20.14
N ALA A 40 -9.35 -0.30 21.31
CA ALA A 40 -9.02 -1.64 21.80
C ALA A 40 -9.41 -2.75 20.82
N ALA A 41 -10.49 -2.59 20.04
CA ALA A 41 -10.92 -3.56 19.04
C ALA A 41 -9.97 -3.57 17.84
N ALA A 42 -9.51 -2.41 17.38
CA ALA A 42 -8.53 -2.29 16.31
C ALA A 42 -7.16 -2.85 16.74
N GLN A 43 -6.75 -2.60 17.98
CA GLN A 43 -5.51 -3.18 18.54
C GLN A 43 -5.59 -4.70 18.65
N ALA A 44 -6.73 -5.26 19.05
CA ALA A 44 -6.93 -6.70 19.08
C ALA A 44 -6.87 -7.33 17.68
N GLN A 45 -7.43 -6.67 16.67
CA GLN A 45 -7.30 -7.10 15.26
C GLN A 45 -5.85 -7.06 14.79
N LEU A 46 -5.09 -6.02 15.13
CA LEU A 46 -3.67 -5.92 14.77
C LEU A 46 -2.83 -6.99 15.45
N ALA A 47 -3.14 -7.32 16.71
CA ALA A 47 -2.44 -8.37 17.45
C ALA A 47 -2.73 -9.80 16.91
N SER A 48 -3.79 -9.96 16.11
CA SER A 48 -4.26 -11.27 15.61
C SER A 48 -4.62 -11.22 14.13
N THR A 49 -3.74 -10.63 13.30
CA THR A 49 -3.94 -10.59 11.85
C THR A 49 -4.08 -12.00 11.28
N VAL A 50 -4.88 -12.14 10.21
CA VAL A 50 -4.96 -13.40 9.48
C VAL A 50 -3.71 -13.60 8.62
N ARG A 51 -3.37 -14.85 8.33
CA ARG A 51 -2.25 -15.14 7.42
C ARG A 51 -2.60 -14.72 6.00
N LEU A 52 -1.67 -14.07 5.32
CA LEU A 52 -1.88 -13.58 3.95
C LEU A 52 -2.21 -14.71 2.96
N ASP A 53 -1.61 -15.89 3.12
CA ASP A 53 -1.86 -17.06 2.29
C ASP A 53 -3.27 -17.67 2.45
N SER A 54 -4.03 -17.25 3.46
CA SER A 54 -5.44 -17.63 3.67
C SER A 54 -6.44 -16.62 3.12
N VAL A 55 -5.97 -15.48 2.57
CA VAL A 55 -6.84 -14.41 2.03
C VAL A 55 -7.15 -14.67 0.56
N SER A 56 -8.42 -14.59 0.21
CA SER A 56 -8.89 -14.69 -1.19
C SER A 56 -9.57 -13.40 -1.62
N GLN A 57 -9.29 -12.95 -2.83
CA GLN A 57 -9.98 -11.78 -3.43
C GLN A 57 -11.50 -11.98 -3.54
N ALA A 58 -11.99 -13.23 -3.53
CA ALA A 58 -13.42 -13.53 -3.63
C ALA A 58 -14.21 -13.03 -2.39
N ASP A 59 -13.54 -12.90 -1.26
CA ASP A 59 -14.17 -12.56 0.02
C ASP A 59 -14.15 -11.03 0.30
N PHE A 60 -13.51 -10.23 -0.57
CA PHE A 60 -13.31 -8.80 -0.34
C PHE A 60 -13.60 -7.97 -1.59
N ASP A 61 -13.97 -6.71 -1.40
CA ASP A 61 -14.21 -5.76 -2.50
C ASP A 61 -12.94 -5.04 -2.93
N THR A 62 -11.94 -4.95 -2.07
CA THR A 62 -10.69 -4.25 -2.31
C THR A 62 -9.59 -4.72 -1.37
N VAL A 63 -8.33 -4.34 -1.68
CA VAL A 63 -7.19 -4.46 -0.79
C VAL A 63 -6.44 -3.14 -0.68
N PHE A 64 -6.02 -2.80 0.54
CA PHE A 64 -5.20 -1.63 0.85
C PHE A 64 -3.90 -2.08 1.50
N TYR A 65 -2.78 -1.70 0.92
CA TYR A 65 -1.44 -1.94 1.46
C TYR A 65 -0.94 -0.68 2.17
N PRO A 66 -0.89 -0.66 3.51
CA PRO A 66 -0.33 0.47 4.26
C PRO A 66 1.18 0.54 4.07
N GLY A 67 1.73 1.73 4.33
CA GLY A 67 3.15 2.01 4.18
C GLY A 67 4.04 1.38 5.25
N GLY A 68 5.20 1.98 5.43
CA GLY A 68 6.33 1.46 6.17
C GLY A 68 7.36 0.83 5.23
N HIS A 69 8.63 0.78 5.65
CA HIS A 69 9.71 0.23 4.82
C HIS A 69 9.64 -1.31 4.68
N GLY A 70 9.10 -2.01 5.67
CA GLY A 70 9.00 -3.48 5.71
C GLY A 70 8.51 -4.16 4.42
N PRO A 71 7.46 -3.64 3.74
CA PRO A 71 6.96 -4.20 2.49
C PRO A 71 8.01 -4.41 1.39
N LEU A 72 9.10 -3.63 1.38
CA LEU A 72 10.17 -3.79 0.39
C LEU A 72 10.99 -5.07 0.58
N TRP A 73 11.04 -5.64 1.80
CA TRP A 73 11.79 -6.86 2.11
C TRP A 73 10.95 -8.13 2.11
N ASP A 74 9.67 -8.04 2.50
CA ASP A 74 8.81 -9.21 2.62
C ASP A 74 7.73 -9.25 1.54
N LEU A 75 6.77 -8.32 1.55
CA LEU A 75 5.60 -8.35 0.67
C LEU A 75 5.95 -8.21 -0.81
N ALA A 76 7.02 -7.48 -1.16
CA ALA A 76 7.45 -7.32 -2.55
C ALA A 76 7.92 -8.64 -3.18
N GLU A 77 8.41 -9.58 -2.37
CA GLU A 77 8.90 -10.89 -2.79
C GLU A 77 7.92 -12.03 -2.45
N ASP A 78 6.83 -11.73 -1.72
CA ASP A 78 5.85 -12.73 -1.30
C ASP A 78 4.92 -13.11 -2.45
N LYS A 79 4.94 -14.41 -2.82
CA LYS A 79 4.12 -14.94 -3.90
C LYS A 79 2.62 -14.78 -3.66
N HIS A 80 2.17 -14.85 -2.40
CA HIS A 80 0.76 -14.69 -2.06
C HIS A 80 0.33 -13.23 -2.18
N SER A 81 1.19 -12.28 -1.78
CA SER A 81 0.96 -10.84 -1.99
C SER A 81 0.85 -10.51 -3.49
N ILE A 82 1.81 -10.98 -4.29
CA ILE A 82 1.82 -10.77 -5.74
C ILE A 82 0.54 -11.34 -6.38
N SER A 83 0.23 -12.62 -6.13
CA SER A 83 -0.96 -13.28 -6.67
C SER A 83 -2.26 -12.64 -6.19
N LEU A 84 -2.30 -12.13 -4.95
CA LEU A 84 -3.48 -11.46 -4.42
C LEU A 84 -3.76 -10.18 -5.21
N ILE A 85 -2.76 -9.33 -5.43
CA ILE A 85 -2.90 -8.10 -6.23
C ILE A 85 -3.36 -8.43 -7.66
N GLU A 86 -2.71 -9.40 -8.30
CA GLU A 86 -3.08 -9.85 -9.65
C GLU A 86 -4.53 -10.32 -9.70
N SER A 87 -4.99 -11.08 -8.69
CA SER A 87 -6.36 -11.58 -8.63
C SER A 87 -7.41 -10.51 -8.39
N PHE A 88 -7.12 -9.50 -7.55
CA PHE A 88 -8.02 -8.35 -7.38
C PHE A 88 -8.20 -7.57 -8.69
N LEU A 89 -7.10 -7.26 -9.37
CA LEU A 89 -7.14 -6.53 -10.63
C LEU A 89 -7.83 -7.34 -11.75
N ALA A 90 -7.59 -8.65 -11.82
CA ALA A 90 -8.27 -9.55 -12.75
C ALA A 90 -9.78 -9.64 -12.49
N ALA A 91 -10.21 -9.52 -11.25
CA ALA A 91 -11.62 -9.46 -10.85
C ALA A 91 -12.22 -8.04 -10.97
N ALA A 92 -11.52 -7.10 -11.60
CA ALA A 92 -11.92 -5.69 -11.73
C ALA A 92 -12.15 -5.00 -10.37
N LYS A 93 -11.44 -5.43 -9.31
CA LYS A 93 -11.49 -4.84 -7.98
C LYS A 93 -10.31 -3.90 -7.75
N PRO A 94 -10.51 -2.72 -7.12
CA PRO A 94 -9.43 -1.76 -6.93
C PRO A 94 -8.39 -2.23 -5.91
N VAL A 95 -7.16 -1.76 -6.10
CA VAL A 95 -6.01 -1.98 -5.22
C VAL A 95 -5.39 -0.64 -4.87
N ALA A 96 -5.19 -0.38 -3.59
CA ALA A 96 -4.54 0.84 -3.10
C ALA A 96 -3.28 0.53 -2.30
N LEU A 97 -2.23 1.33 -2.52
CA LEU A 97 -0.94 1.19 -1.85
C LEU A 97 -0.37 2.59 -1.55
N VAL A 98 0.31 2.75 -0.41
CA VAL A 98 0.83 4.06 -0.01
C VAL A 98 2.27 3.98 0.50
N CYS A 99 3.05 5.06 0.31
CA CYS A 99 4.40 5.23 0.82
C CYS A 99 5.38 4.21 0.20
N HIS A 100 5.91 3.24 0.96
CA HIS A 100 6.75 2.16 0.42
C HIS A 100 5.95 0.94 -0.08
N ALA A 101 4.67 0.82 0.29
CA ALA A 101 3.85 -0.29 -0.18
C ALA A 101 3.71 -0.38 -1.72
N PRO A 102 3.72 0.71 -2.52
CA PRO A 102 3.79 0.59 -3.98
C PRO A 102 4.94 -0.29 -4.48
N GLY A 103 6.06 -0.40 -3.76
CA GLY A 103 7.15 -1.30 -4.08
C GLY A 103 6.75 -2.78 -4.18
N VAL A 104 5.63 -3.18 -3.58
CA VAL A 104 5.05 -4.53 -3.69
C VAL A 104 4.67 -4.88 -5.15
N LEU A 105 4.44 -3.86 -5.98
CA LEU A 105 4.12 -4.02 -7.40
C LEU A 105 5.33 -4.47 -8.25
N ARG A 106 6.52 -4.52 -7.65
CA ARG A 106 7.79 -4.83 -8.35
C ARG A 106 7.71 -6.07 -9.23
N HIS A 107 7.05 -7.12 -8.77
CA HIS A 107 6.94 -8.41 -9.47
C HIS A 107 5.53 -8.73 -9.94
N VAL A 108 4.56 -7.84 -9.69
CA VAL A 108 3.18 -8.01 -10.13
C VAL A 108 3.09 -7.85 -11.65
N LYS A 109 2.34 -8.73 -12.28
CA LYS A 109 2.20 -8.80 -13.74
C LYS A 109 0.76 -8.65 -14.19
N THR A 110 0.62 -8.18 -15.41
CA THR A 110 -0.62 -8.25 -16.17
C THR A 110 -0.86 -9.67 -16.69
N PRO A 111 -2.08 -10.04 -17.10
CA PRO A 111 -2.38 -11.39 -17.62
C PRO A 111 -1.52 -11.82 -18.83
N ASP A 112 -0.98 -10.85 -19.59
CA ASP A 112 -0.07 -11.10 -20.72
C ASP A 112 1.41 -11.17 -20.31
N GLY A 113 1.69 -11.13 -18.99
CA GLY A 113 3.01 -11.35 -18.40
C GLY A 113 3.93 -10.13 -18.33
N ARG A 114 3.44 -8.93 -18.71
CA ARG A 114 4.19 -7.68 -18.62
C ARG A 114 4.15 -7.13 -17.19
N PRO A 115 5.13 -6.28 -16.79
CA PRO A 115 5.05 -5.56 -15.52
C PRO A 115 3.73 -4.80 -15.40
N LEU A 116 3.07 -4.90 -14.25
CA LEU A 116 1.79 -4.21 -14.03
C LEU A 116 1.91 -2.70 -14.22
N VAL A 117 3.04 -2.12 -13.81
CA VAL A 117 3.28 -0.67 -13.85
C VAL A 117 3.60 -0.14 -15.24
N GLU A 118 3.89 -0.99 -16.22
CA GLU A 118 4.23 -0.58 -17.58
C GLU A 118 3.11 0.26 -18.21
N GLY A 119 3.44 1.50 -18.59
CA GLY A 119 2.50 2.47 -19.17
C GLY A 119 1.48 3.06 -18.18
N LYS A 120 1.49 2.65 -16.90
CA LYS A 120 0.60 3.20 -15.89
C LYS A 120 1.19 4.42 -15.19
N LYS A 121 0.32 5.37 -14.85
CA LYS A 121 0.66 6.45 -13.94
C LYS A 121 0.69 5.91 -12.51
N VAL A 122 1.82 6.07 -11.84
CA VAL A 122 2.04 5.56 -10.49
C VAL A 122 2.86 6.54 -9.67
N THR A 123 2.75 6.44 -8.35
CA THR A 123 3.63 7.11 -7.40
C THR A 123 4.00 6.16 -6.28
N GLY A 124 4.90 6.56 -5.43
CA GLY A 124 5.36 5.89 -4.24
C GLY A 124 6.40 6.74 -3.56
N PHE A 125 7.02 6.24 -2.50
CA PHE A 125 8.06 6.96 -1.80
C PHE A 125 9.19 7.33 -2.75
N THR A 126 9.52 8.63 -2.83
CA THR A 126 10.42 9.16 -3.86
C THR A 126 11.89 8.98 -3.46
N ASN A 127 12.78 9.08 -4.46
CA ASN A 127 14.22 9.05 -4.20
C ASN A 127 14.67 10.20 -3.29
N SER A 128 14.07 11.38 -3.41
CA SER A 128 14.38 12.53 -2.56
C SER A 128 13.91 12.32 -1.12
N GLU A 129 12.73 11.73 -0.91
CA GLU A 129 12.23 11.38 0.42
C GLU A 129 13.08 10.27 1.06
N GLU A 130 13.52 9.25 0.28
CA GLU A 130 14.40 8.19 0.79
C GLU A 130 15.79 8.74 1.18
N ALA A 131 16.32 9.67 0.41
CA ALA A 131 17.57 10.38 0.75
C ALA A 131 17.41 11.22 2.02
N ALA A 132 16.27 11.88 2.21
CA ALA A 132 16.00 12.69 3.40
C ALA A 132 15.91 11.88 4.70
N VAL A 133 15.50 10.60 4.61
CA VAL A 133 15.52 9.67 5.76
C VAL A 133 16.81 8.84 5.86
N GLU A 134 17.80 9.11 5.00
CA GLU A 134 19.13 8.47 4.97
C GLU A 134 19.08 6.95 4.75
N LEU A 135 18.10 6.44 3.99
CA LEU A 135 17.92 5.01 3.77
C LEU A 135 18.14 4.57 2.31
N THR A 136 18.60 5.47 1.44
CA THR A 136 18.87 5.18 0.01
C THR A 136 19.73 3.93 -0.19
N ASP A 137 20.78 3.78 0.61
CA ASP A 137 21.72 2.64 0.51
C ASP A 137 21.31 1.45 1.40
N VAL A 138 20.21 1.57 2.14
CA VAL A 138 19.70 0.54 3.04
C VAL A 138 18.56 -0.26 2.41
N VAL A 139 17.64 0.42 1.72
CA VAL A 139 16.51 -0.25 1.05
C VAL A 139 16.98 -1.17 -0.07
N PRO A 140 16.31 -2.31 -0.30
CA PRO A 140 16.74 -3.27 -1.33
C PRO A 140 16.60 -2.72 -2.75
N PHE A 141 15.76 -1.72 -2.95
CA PHE A 141 15.57 -0.99 -4.21
C PHE A 141 14.84 0.33 -3.96
N LEU A 142 15.03 1.28 -4.87
CA LEU A 142 14.30 2.53 -4.90
C LEU A 142 13.04 2.37 -5.76
N ILE A 143 11.86 2.70 -5.23
CA ILE A 143 10.57 2.51 -5.92
C ILE A 143 10.49 3.35 -7.19
N GLU A 144 10.92 4.61 -7.11
CA GLU A 144 10.93 5.54 -8.25
C GLU A 144 11.76 4.99 -9.41
N ASP A 145 12.94 4.44 -9.12
CA ASP A 145 13.84 3.89 -10.13
C ASP A 145 13.31 2.56 -10.67
N ASP A 146 12.81 1.67 -9.82
CA ASP A 146 12.25 0.38 -10.22
C ASP A 146 11.06 0.56 -11.16
N PHE A 147 10.16 1.49 -10.84
CA PHE A 147 8.99 1.76 -11.68
C PHE A 147 9.35 2.37 -13.02
N LYS A 148 10.28 3.34 -13.05
CA LYS A 148 10.79 3.91 -14.29
C LYS A 148 11.47 2.86 -15.17
N ALA A 149 12.29 2.00 -14.57
CA ALA A 149 12.96 0.90 -15.29
C ALA A 149 11.98 -0.10 -15.92
N LYS A 150 10.81 -0.28 -15.33
CA LYS A 150 9.72 -1.14 -15.81
C LYS A 150 8.72 -0.44 -16.73
N GLY A 151 9.02 0.79 -17.17
CA GLY A 151 8.17 1.54 -18.09
C GLY A 151 6.95 2.21 -17.42
N GLY A 152 6.93 2.33 -16.11
CA GLY A 152 5.94 3.09 -15.37
C GLY A 152 6.10 4.60 -15.56
N ILE A 153 4.99 5.32 -15.63
CA ILE A 153 4.96 6.78 -15.67
C ILE A 153 4.93 7.26 -14.22
N PHE A 154 6.13 7.40 -13.62
CA PHE A 154 6.24 7.81 -12.23
C PHE A 154 5.94 9.30 -12.09
N LEU A 155 4.94 9.62 -11.28
CA LEU A 155 4.51 10.99 -10.95
C LEU A 155 4.80 11.27 -9.48
N LYS A 156 5.18 12.51 -9.17
CA LYS A 156 5.42 12.93 -7.80
C LYS A 156 5.03 14.39 -7.57
N GLY A 157 4.57 14.68 -6.36
CA GLY A 157 4.41 16.03 -5.82
C GLY A 157 5.65 16.47 -5.05
N GLU A 158 5.49 17.54 -4.26
CA GLU A 158 6.51 17.96 -3.31
C GLU A 158 6.75 16.89 -2.24
N ASP A 159 7.99 16.79 -1.78
CA ASP A 159 8.35 15.86 -0.69
C ASP A 159 7.50 16.12 0.55
N TRP A 160 7.03 15.08 1.18
CA TRP A 160 6.20 15.07 2.38
C TRP A 160 4.79 15.67 2.24
N ALA A 161 4.45 16.27 1.09
CA ALA A 161 3.10 16.70 0.79
C ALA A 161 2.23 15.49 0.35
N PRO A 162 0.92 15.49 0.63
CA PRO A 162 0.04 14.43 0.16
C PRO A 162 -0.05 14.44 -1.36
N TYR A 163 0.20 13.29 -1.99
CA TYR A 163 0.10 13.12 -3.42
C TYR A 163 -0.41 11.71 -3.75
N VAL A 164 -1.52 11.62 -4.47
CA VAL A 164 -2.19 10.36 -4.84
C VAL A 164 -2.38 10.31 -6.35
N VAL A 165 -2.09 9.17 -6.94
CA VAL A 165 -2.29 8.88 -8.36
C VAL A 165 -3.31 7.77 -8.51
N ASN A 166 -4.35 8.01 -9.31
CA ASN A 166 -5.37 7.04 -9.70
C ASN A 166 -5.16 6.66 -11.16
N ASP A 167 -4.93 5.39 -11.46
CA ASP A 167 -4.87 4.86 -12.81
C ASP A 167 -5.77 3.62 -12.93
N GLY A 168 -6.99 3.84 -13.35
CA GLY A 168 -7.99 2.78 -13.43
C GLY A 168 -8.33 2.19 -12.07
N LEU A 169 -7.94 0.94 -11.83
CA LEU A 169 -8.17 0.22 -10.56
C LEU A 169 -6.98 0.34 -9.59
N LEU A 170 -5.88 0.96 -10.03
CA LEU A 170 -4.69 1.12 -9.21
C LEU A 170 -4.66 2.52 -8.59
N ILE A 171 -4.54 2.57 -7.27
CA ILE A 171 -4.41 3.79 -6.48
C ILE A 171 -3.08 3.75 -5.76
N THR A 172 -2.22 4.74 -5.97
CA THR A 172 -0.92 4.82 -5.31
C THR A 172 -0.77 6.17 -4.62
N GLY A 173 -0.26 6.15 -3.39
CA GLY A 173 0.05 7.34 -2.59
C GLY A 173 1.56 7.46 -2.35
N GLN A 174 2.10 8.69 -2.39
CA GLN A 174 3.53 8.94 -2.40
C GLN A 174 4.20 8.65 -1.05
N ASN A 175 3.60 9.07 0.07
CA ASN A 175 4.25 9.17 1.37
C ASN A 175 3.23 9.01 2.53
N PRO A 176 3.64 9.07 3.80
CA PRO A 176 2.72 8.93 4.94
C PRO A 176 1.54 9.90 4.90
N ALA A 177 1.74 11.14 4.45
CA ALA A 177 0.67 12.15 4.35
C ALA A 177 -0.39 11.79 3.29
N SER A 178 -0.07 10.88 2.38
CA SER A 178 -0.98 10.38 1.34
C SER A 178 -1.93 9.28 1.83
N SER A 179 -1.80 8.78 3.07
CA SER A 179 -2.55 7.62 3.56
C SER A 179 -4.06 7.87 3.60
N GLU A 180 -4.50 8.99 4.18
CA GLU A 180 -5.91 9.36 4.23
C GLU A 180 -6.47 9.69 2.85
N PRO A 181 -5.81 10.51 2.00
CA PRO A 181 -6.26 10.75 0.64
C PRO A 181 -6.36 9.49 -0.23
N ALA A 182 -5.42 8.54 -0.09
CA ALA A 182 -5.48 7.26 -0.81
C ALA A 182 -6.66 6.40 -0.36
N ALA A 183 -6.95 6.36 0.95
CA ALA A 183 -8.10 5.66 1.49
C ALA A 183 -9.43 6.30 1.03
N THR A 184 -9.50 7.63 0.99
CA THR A 184 -10.66 8.38 0.48
C THR A 184 -10.90 8.05 -1.00
N ALA A 185 -9.86 8.11 -1.84
CA ALA A 185 -9.94 7.76 -3.25
C ALA A 185 -10.42 6.31 -3.47
N LEU A 186 -9.98 5.38 -2.61
CA LEU A 186 -10.43 3.99 -2.66
C LEU A 186 -11.92 3.85 -2.32
N ILE A 187 -12.40 4.55 -1.29
CA ILE A 187 -13.82 4.55 -0.89
C ILE A 187 -14.71 5.12 -2.00
N GLU A 188 -14.29 6.23 -2.61
CA GLU A 188 -14.98 6.83 -3.76
C GLU A 188 -15.05 5.84 -4.93
N LYS A 189 -13.95 5.15 -5.22
CA LYS A 189 -13.89 4.14 -6.28
C LYS A 189 -14.84 2.98 -6.05
N LEU A 190 -14.96 2.51 -4.81
CA LEU A 190 -15.91 1.45 -4.44
C LEU A 190 -17.36 1.91 -4.59
N ALA A 191 -17.68 3.16 -4.19
CA ALA A 191 -19.02 3.72 -4.33
C ALA A 191 -19.46 3.85 -5.80
N ASP A 192 -18.53 4.14 -6.70
CA ASP A 192 -18.82 4.23 -8.15
C ASP A 192 -19.03 2.86 -8.79
N SER A 193 -18.41 1.81 -8.26
CA SER A 193 -18.53 0.43 -8.77
C SER A 193 -19.87 -0.23 -8.38
N THR A 194 -20.64 0.38 -7.47
CA THR A 194 -21.93 -0.13 -6.98
C THR A 194 -23.14 0.50 -7.69
N LYS A 195 -22.91 1.42 -8.63
CA LYS A 195 -23.95 2.05 -9.48
C LYS A 195 -24.04 1.36 -10.84
#